data_887aa7d49109e0a3993fc55119fb023d
#
_entry.id   887aa7d49109e0a3993fc55119fb023d
#
_cell.length_a   1.000
_cell.length_b   1.000
_cell.length_c   1.000
_cell.angle_alpha   90.00
_cell.angle_beta   90.00
_cell.angle_gamma   90.00
#
_symmetry.space_group_name_H-M   'P 1'
#
loop_
_entity.id
_entity.type
_entity.pdbx_description
1 polymer ?
#
loop_
_entity_poly.entity_id
_entity_poly.type
_entity_poly.pdbx_seq_one_letter_code
_entity_poly.pdbx_strand_id
1 'polypeptide(L)'
;MRAVGTFKGIRHVVVIAGALAFLAGASASPVRASDGSLLGCGYEPVHPFLQWLDPLPYTLLPGGDFESGAAGWKLTGGARVVDGNEHFFVTKRSDSHSLLLPPGSTATSPTMCMGLVLPIVRYFSSGGAAVSYLRVEAVYTDGSGRQRSLDLLPGGLPTRSWAPSLPALQLPGLLNALTLNGLTSEIALRFTPRGTLLGSGTWRLDDVYVDPWKVI
;
A
#
# COMPACT_ATOMS: atom_id res chain seq x y z
N MET A 1 -77.34 -57.73 35.61
CA MET A 1 -78.07 -56.93 34.62
C MET A 1 -77.05 -56.34 33.65
N ARG A 2 -77.28 -56.55 32.39
CA ARG A 2 -76.35 -56.22 31.29
C ARG A 2 -76.29 -54.69 30.99
N ALA A 3 -75.13 -54.20 30.71
CA ALA A 3 -75.00 -52.90 29.96
C ALA A 3 -73.91 -53.11 28.89
N VAL A 4 -74.37 -52.87 27.64
CA VAL A 4 -73.60 -52.96 26.41
C VAL A 4 -72.91 -51.65 26.21
N GLY A 5 -71.59 -51.65 26.08
CA GLY A 5 -70.78 -50.44 25.74
C GLY A 5 -70.33 -50.48 24.33
N THR A 6 -70.71 -49.43 23.56
CA THR A 6 -70.43 -49.23 22.14
C THR A 6 -69.00 -48.71 21.94
N PHE A 7 -68.22 -49.39 21.10
CA PHE A 7 -66.92 -48.94 20.65
C PHE A 7 -67.07 -47.86 19.56
N LYS A 8 -66.50 -46.69 19.84
CA LYS A 8 -66.39 -45.61 18.84
C LYS A 8 -64.93 -45.54 18.35
N GLY A 9 -64.73 -45.91 17.13
CA GLY A 9 -63.43 -45.89 16.50
C GLY A 9 -62.86 -44.51 16.28
N ILE A 10 -61.68 -44.27 16.74
CA ILE A 10 -60.90 -43.03 16.52
C ILE A 10 -60.05 -43.25 15.27
N ARG A 11 -60.40 -42.51 14.19
CA ARG A 11 -59.56 -42.43 12.99
C ARG A 11 -58.38 -41.52 13.28
N HIS A 12 -57.18 -42.06 13.28
CA HIS A 12 -55.96 -41.28 13.32
C HIS A 12 -55.67 -40.71 11.96
N VAL A 13 -55.79 -39.38 11.85
CA VAL A 13 -55.30 -38.62 10.70
C VAL A 13 -53.82 -38.37 10.92
N VAL A 14 -53.00 -39.03 10.12
CA VAL A 14 -51.54 -38.80 10.08
C VAL A 14 -51.32 -37.57 9.21
N VAL A 15 -50.99 -36.42 9.81
CA VAL A 15 -50.53 -35.24 9.13
C VAL A 15 -49.04 -35.37 8.90
N ILE A 16 -48.67 -35.65 7.67
CA ILE A 16 -47.24 -35.63 7.27
C ILE A 16 -46.86 -34.17 7.04
N ALA A 17 -46.20 -33.55 8.00
CA ALA A 17 -45.59 -32.25 7.85
C ALA A 17 -44.32 -32.41 6.99
N GLY A 18 -44.39 -32.05 5.74
CA GLY A 18 -43.24 -31.96 4.84
C GLY A 18 -42.33 -30.81 5.28
N ALA A 19 -41.18 -31.15 5.84
CA ALA A 19 -40.12 -30.18 6.08
C ALA A 19 -39.44 -29.81 4.75
N LEU A 20 -39.80 -28.64 4.21
CA LEU A 20 -39.02 -28.02 3.14
C LEU A 20 -37.68 -27.54 3.70
N ALA A 21 -36.64 -28.32 3.47
CA ALA A 21 -35.26 -27.88 3.72
C ALA A 21 -34.91 -26.80 2.70
N PHE A 22 -34.88 -25.53 3.12
CA PHE A 22 -34.23 -24.44 2.39
C PHE A 22 -32.72 -24.70 2.39
N LEU A 23 -32.21 -25.23 1.29
CA LEU A 23 -30.79 -25.20 0.96
C LEU A 23 -30.43 -23.72 0.70
N ALA A 24 -29.92 -23.04 1.73
CA ALA A 24 -29.24 -21.78 1.59
C ALA A 24 -27.98 -22.05 0.74
N GLY A 25 -28.07 -21.80 -0.56
CA GLY A 25 -26.92 -21.80 -1.43
C GLY A 25 -25.94 -20.73 -0.95
N ALA A 26 -24.90 -21.16 -0.26
CA ALA A 26 -23.74 -20.32 -0.02
C ALA A 26 -23.16 -20.00 -1.41
N SER A 27 -23.42 -18.80 -1.89
CA SER A 27 -22.73 -18.23 -3.05
C SER A 27 -21.26 -18.09 -2.64
N ALA A 28 -20.48 -19.12 -2.93
CA ALA A 28 -19.04 -19.02 -2.90
C ALA A 28 -18.67 -17.95 -3.93
N SER A 29 -18.29 -16.75 -3.45
CA SER A 29 -17.65 -15.76 -4.30
C SER A 29 -16.47 -16.47 -4.97
N PRO A 30 -16.31 -16.35 -6.30
CA PRO A 30 -15.13 -16.90 -6.94
C PRO A 30 -13.92 -16.22 -6.28
N VAL A 31 -13.16 -16.97 -5.54
CA VAL A 31 -11.78 -16.60 -5.21
C VAL A 31 -11.14 -16.40 -6.58
N ARG A 32 -10.91 -15.15 -6.95
CA ARG A 32 -10.04 -14.86 -8.09
C ARG A 32 -8.75 -15.60 -7.79
N ALA A 33 -8.50 -16.65 -8.56
CA ALA A 33 -7.17 -17.20 -8.65
C ALA A 33 -6.28 -16.01 -9.01
N SER A 34 -5.44 -15.58 -8.09
CA SER A 34 -4.34 -14.68 -8.42
C SER A 34 -3.61 -15.41 -9.54
N ASP A 35 -3.63 -14.84 -10.74
CA ASP A 35 -2.78 -15.30 -11.82
C ASP A 35 -1.37 -15.33 -11.26
N GLY A 36 -0.94 -16.54 -10.93
CA GLY A 36 0.34 -16.80 -10.31
C GLY A 36 1.45 -16.55 -11.32
N SER A 37 1.69 -15.28 -11.63
CA SER A 37 2.99 -14.89 -12.14
C SER A 37 3.99 -15.25 -11.07
N LEU A 38 4.76 -16.31 -11.29
CA LEU A 38 5.83 -16.80 -10.41
C LEU A 38 6.85 -15.71 -10.03
N LEU A 39 6.73 -14.51 -10.61
CA LEU A 39 7.63 -13.38 -10.48
C LEU A 39 6.91 -12.09 -10.07
N GLY A 40 5.60 -12.11 -9.78
CA GLY A 40 4.82 -10.90 -9.68
C GLY A 40 3.94 -10.73 -8.45
N CYS A 41 3.82 -9.50 -8.00
CA CYS A 41 2.99 -9.09 -6.87
C CYS A 41 1.54 -8.74 -7.25
N GLY A 42 1.11 -8.92 -8.49
CA GLY A 42 -0.29 -8.77 -8.93
C GLY A 42 -0.83 -7.34 -8.94
N TYR A 43 0.02 -6.33 -9.10
CA TYR A 43 -0.38 -4.93 -9.17
C TYR A 43 -0.71 -4.50 -10.60
N GLU A 44 -1.70 -3.61 -10.75
CA GLU A 44 -2.03 -2.96 -12.01
C GLU A 44 -1.12 -1.73 -12.22
N PRO A 45 -0.26 -1.74 -13.24
CA PRO A 45 0.67 -0.64 -13.46
C PRO A 45 0.00 0.53 -14.20
N VAL A 46 0.47 1.74 -13.89
CA VAL A 46 0.14 2.99 -14.57
C VAL A 46 1.41 3.72 -14.98
N HIS A 47 1.31 4.76 -15.82
CA HIS A 47 2.47 5.55 -16.29
C HIS A 47 2.36 7.02 -15.84
N PRO A 48 2.41 7.30 -14.54
CA PRO A 48 2.15 8.63 -14.00
C PRO A 48 3.22 9.67 -14.36
N PHE A 49 4.42 9.23 -14.72
CA PHE A 49 5.57 10.09 -14.99
C PHE A 49 5.90 10.27 -16.47
N LEU A 50 5.00 9.85 -17.37
CA LEU A 50 5.23 9.91 -18.81
C LEU A 50 5.51 11.35 -19.32
N GLN A 51 4.83 12.36 -18.76
CA GLN A 51 5.06 13.75 -19.12
C GLN A 51 6.46 14.29 -18.73
N TRP A 52 7.19 13.58 -17.87
CA TRP A 52 8.58 13.84 -17.50
C TRP A 52 9.56 12.88 -18.15
N LEU A 53 9.19 12.33 -19.32
CA LEU A 53 10.00 11.41 -20.12
C LEU A 53 10.38 10.10 -19.39
N ASP A 54 9.56 9.70 -18.44
CA ASP A 54 9.69 8.42 -17.74
C ASP A 54 8.52 7.50 -18.11
N PRO A 55 8.71 6.62 -19.08
CA PRO A 55 7.68 5.72 -19.58
C PRO A 55 7.56 4.43 -18.75
N LEU A 56 8.27 4.31 -17.64
CA LEU A 56 8.24 3.10 -16.82
C LEU A 56 6.86 2.90 -16.19
N PRO A 57 6.45 1.63 -16.01
CA PRO A 57 5.23 1.31 -15.29
C PRO A 57 5.45 1.46 -13.79
N TYR A 58 4.46 2.02 -13.11
CA TYR A 58 4.48 2.22 -11.66
C TYR A 58 3.17 1.78 -11.04
N THR A 59 3.20 1.44 -9.77
CA THR A 59 2.03 1.18 -8.95
C THR A 59 1.96 2.19 -7.82
N LEU A 60 0.79 2.76 -7.58
CA LEU A 60 0.56 3.63 -6.42
C LEU A 60 0.74 2.82 -5.13
N LEU A 61 1.56 3.33 -4.22
CA LEU A 61 1.72 2.74 -2.90
C LEU A 61 0.39 2.80 -2.13
N PRO A 62 0.00 1.77 -1.35
CA PRO A 62 -1.26 1.82 -0.60
C PRO A 62 -1.39 3.10 0.25
N GLY A 63 -2.42 3.90 -0.03
CA GLY A 63 -2.64 5.21 0.59
C GLY A 63 -1.58 6.26 0.28
N GLY A 64 -0.83 6.12 -0.81
CA GLY A 64 0.22 7.03 -1.21
C GLY A 64 -0.27 8.33 -1.87
N ASP A 65 -1.56 8.40 -2.18
CA ASP A 65 -2.29 9.61 -2.60
C ASP A 65 -2.83 10.42 -1.41
N PHE A 66 -2.79 9.88 -0.20
CA PHE A 66 -3.27 10.48 1.05
C PHE A 66 -4.74 10.93 1.07
N GLU A 67 -5.54 10.64 0.05
CA GLU A 67 -6.94 11.07 -0.07
C GLU A 67 -7.87 10.36 0.92
N SER A 68 -7.52 9.15 1.35
CA SER A 68 -8.22 8.42 2.41
C SER A 68 -7.60 8.64 3.80
N GLY A 69 -6.85 9.73 3.98
CA GLY A 69 -5.98 9.90 5.12
C GLY A 69 -4.74 8.99 5.00
N ALA A 70 -3.94 8.91 6.02
CA ALA A 70 -2.77 8.06 6.04
C ALA A 70 -3.08 6.65 6.57
N ALA A 71 -4.14 6.01 6.06
CA ALA A 71 -4.57 4.69 6.52
C ALA A 71 -3.45 3.64 6.33
N GLY A 72 -3.08 2.97 7.40
CA GLY A 72 -1.99 2.00 7.39
C GLY A 72 -0.58 2.59 7.46
N TRP A 73 -0.41 3.90 7.29
CA TRP A 73 0.87 4.57 7.48
C TRP A 73 1.18 4.79 8.96
N LYS A 74 2.43 4.62 9.34
CA LYS A 74 2.92 4.95 10.69
C LYS A 74 3.54 6.34 10.66
N LEU A 75 2.87 7.32 11.25
CA LEU A 75 3.29 8.71 11.34
C LEU A 75 3.86 9.03 12.72
N THR A 76 4.96 9.77 12.79
CA THR A 76 5.59 10.24 14.03
C THR A 76 6.09 11.67 13.89
N GLY A 77 6.42 12.32 15.01
CA GLY A 77 7.06 13.64 15.00
C GLY A 77 6.22 14.78 14.40
N GLY A 78 4.89 14.65 14.44
CA GLY A 78 3.98 15.66 13.90
C GLY A 78 3.69 15.49 12.40
N ALA A 79 4.12 14.41 11.76
CA ALA A 79 3.67 14.05 10.41
C ALA A 79 2.16 13.88 10.40
N ARG A 80 1.48 14.42 9.39
CA ARG A 80 0.02 14.36 9.26
C ARG A 80 -0.42 14.66 7.84
N VAL A 81 -1.59 14.18 7.47
CA VAL A 81 -2.27 14.58 6.24
C VAL A 81 -2.81 16.01 6.40
N VAL A 82 -2.71 16.79 5.36
CA VAL A 82 -3.15 18.20 5.28
C VAL A 82 -3.79 18.46 3.93
N ASP A 83 -4.63 19.51 3.88
CA ASP A 83 -5.21 19.99 2.63
C ASP A 83 -4.13 20.49 1.67
N GLY A 84 -4.38 20.33 0.39
CA GLY A 84 -3.53 20.72 -0.73
C GLY A 84 -2.77 19.55 -1.31
N ASN A 85 -2.89 19.40 -2.61
CA ASN A 85 -2.36 18.33 -3.45
C ASN A 85 -1.22 18.85 -4.32
N GLU A 86 -0.48 17.94 -4.94
CA GLU A 86 0.36 18.25 -6.07
C GLU A 86 -0.54 18.79 -7.22
N HIS A 87 -0.07 19.72 -8.04
CA HIS A 87 -0.92 20.41 -9.02
C HIS A 87 -0.93 19.74 -10.42
N PHE A 88 -0.29 18.60 -10.57
CA PHE A 88 -0.27 17.84 -11.82
C PHE A 88 -1.44 16.85 -11.89
N PHE A 89 -2.03 16.49 -10.73
CA PHE A 89 -3.19 15.59 -10.60
C PHE A 89 -2.98 14.26 -11.33
N VAL A 90 -1.83 13.64 -11.10
CA VAL A 90 -1.43 12.42 -11.82
C VAL A 90 -2.27 11.20 -11.45
N THR A 91 -2.80 11.15 -10.24
CA THR A 91 -3.70 10.09 -9.79
C THR A 91 -5.15 10.42 -10.13
N LYS A 92 -5.68 11.53 -9.61
CA LYS A 92 -7.06 11.99 -9.90
C LYS A 92 -7.17 13.50 -9.81
N ARG A 93 -8.07 14.07 -10.62
CA ARG A 93 -8.37 15.51 -10.58
C ARG A 93 -9.07 15.97 -9.31
N SER A 94 -9.66 15.05 -8.55
CA SER A 94 -10.36 15.33 -7.30
C SER A 94 -9.44 15.31 -6.09
N ASP A 95 -8.17 14.96 -6.28
CA ASP A 95 -7.22 14.84 -5.17
C ASP A 95 -6.95 16.21 -4.56
N SER A 96 -6.91 16.26 -3.25
CA SER A 96 -6.92 17.49 -2.46
C SER A 96 -6.06 17.45 -1.20
N HIS A 97 -5.41 16.32 -0.93
CA HIS A 97 -4.62 16.11 0.27
C HIS A 97 -3.17 15.75 -0.04
N SER A 98 -2.31 15.92 0.94
CA SER A 98 -0.92 15.49 0.90
C SER A 98 -0.40 15.26 2.31
N LEU A 99 0.73 14.60 2.44
CA LEU A 99 1.37 14.35 3.72
C LEU A 99 2.35 15.47 4.09
N LEU A 100 2.13 16.13 5.23
CA LEU A 100 3.06 17.11 5.80
C LEU A 100 4.07 16.42 6.69
N LEU A 101 5.34 16.72 6.49
CA LEU A 101 6.49 16.19 7.24
C LEU A 101 7.28 17.35 7.85
N PRO A 102 6.98 17.76 9.11
CA PRO A 102 7.78 18.72 9.83
C PRO A 102 9.19 18.22 10.14
N PRO A 103 10.13 19.09 10.53
CA PRO A 103 11.42 18.68 11.05
C PRO A 103 11.30 17.65 12.19
N GLY A 104 12.09 16.58 12.14
CA GLY A 104 12.07 15.49 13.12
C GLY A 104 10.92 14.49 12.96
N SER A 105 10.06 14.67 11.97
CA SER A 105 9.00 13.71 11.66
C SER A 105 9.49 12.52 10.85
N THR A 106 8.67 11.48 10.84
CA THR A 106 8.87 10.30 10.00
C THR A 106 7.51 9.75 9.55
N ALA A 107 7.42 9.32 8.31
CA ALA A 107 6.30 8.56 7.80
C ALA A 107 6.79 7.24 7.22
N THR A 108 6.16 6.14 7.64
CA THR A 108 6.46 4.79 7.12
C THR A 108 5.17 4.22 6.53
N SER A 109 5.24 3.80 5.27
CA SER A 109 4.11 3.24 4.56
C SER A 109 3.67 1.88 5.11
N PRO A 110 2.47 1.40 4.74
CA PRO A 110 2.18 -0.03 4.79
C PRO A 110 3.24 -0.81 4.01
N THR A 111 3.40 -2.09 4.34
CA THR A 111 4.21 -2.98 3.50
C THR A 111 3.51 -3.25 2.18
N MET A 112 4.30 -3.44 1.13
CA MET A 112 3.83 -3.95 -0.15
C MET A 112 4.78 -5.04 -0.64
N CYS A 113 4.24 -5.96 -1.42
CA CYS A 113 5.03 -6.98 -2.08
C CYS A 113 5.94 -6.32 -3.13
N MET A 114 7.20 -6.68 -3.15
CA MET A 114 8.14 -6.30 -4.21
C MET A 114 8.85 -7.53 -4.74
N GLY A 115 9.03 -7.58 -6.07
CA GLY A 115 9.79 -8.65 -6.72
C GLY A 115 11.29 -8.54 -6.46
N LEU A 116 12.07 -9.49 -6.99
CA LEU A 116 13.54 -9.59 -6.85
C LEU A 116 14.33 -8.42 -7.42
N VAL A 117 13.67 -7.44 -7.95
CA VAL A 117 14.23 -6.39 -8.77
C VAL A 117 14.33 -5.11 -7.96
N LEU A 118 15.30 -4.28 -8.29
CA LEU A 118 15.51 -3.00 -7.62
C LEU A 118 14.28 -2.10 -7.77
N PRO A 119 13.50 -1.85 -6.70
CA PRO A 119 12.35 -0.98 -6.80
C PRO A 119 12.82 0.44 -7.15
N ILE A 120 12.19 1.03 -8.13
CA ILE A 120 12.28 2.47 -8.35
C ILE A 120 11.14 3.11 -7.62
N VAL A 121 11.46 4.08 -6.77
CA VAL A 121 10.47 4.87 -6.04
C VAL A 121 10.44 6.26 -6.65
N ARG A 122 9.24 6.74 -6.94
CA ARG A 122 8.97 8.11 -7.35
C ARG A 122 7.81 8.69 -6.56
N TYR A 123 7.83 9.97 -6.35
CA TYR A 123 6.80 10.70 -5.62
C TYR A 123 6.83 12.17 -6.01
N PHE A 124 5.81 12.90 -5.61
CA PHE A 124 5.83 14.36 -5.66
C PHE A 124 6.20 14.92 -4.30
N SER A 125 7.02 15.94 -4.30
CA SER A 125 7.38 16.64 -3.06
C SER A 125 7.53 18.13 -3.25
N SER A 126 7.37 18.86 -2.17
CA SER A 126 7.66 20.30 -2.09
C SER A 126 8.19 20.64 -0.70
N GLY A 127 8.90 21.76 -0.59
CA GLY A 127 9.45 22.23 0.66
C GLY A 127 10.92 21.88 0.86
N GLY A 128 11.31 21.71 2.13
CA GLY A 128 12.69 21.53 2.55
C GLY A 128 13.45 22.84 2.76
N ALA A 129 14.51 22.81 3.52
CA ALA A 129 15.47 23.91 3.67
C ALA A 129 16.56 23.81 2.59
N ALA A 130 17.27 24.90 2.33
CA ALA A 130 18.24 25.00 1.23
C ALA A 130 19.33 23.91 1.24
N VAL A 131 19.67 23.37 2.40
CA VAL A 131 20.71 22.32 2.58
C VAL A 131 20.10 21.12 3.28
N SER A 132 18.94 20.69 2.78
CA SER A 132 18.21 19.53 3.32
C SER A 132 17.90 18.53 2.21
N TYR A 133 17.44 17.35 2.61
CA TYR A 133 16.92 16.35 1.69
C TYR A 133 15.84 15.51 2.40
N LEU A 134 14.95 14.96 1.62
CA LEU A 134 14.01 13.95 2.10
C LEU A 134 14.67 12.57 1.96
N ARG A 135 15.07 11.98 3.08
CA ARG A 135 15.62 10.63 3.12
C ARG A 135 14.50 9.65 2.84
N VAL A 136 14.74 8.74 1.92
CA VAL A 136 13.84 7.64 1.59
C VAL A 136 14.56 6.33 1.87
N GLU A 137 13.93 5.44 2.63
CA GLU A 137 14.50 4.15 3.01
C GLU A 137 13.51 3.03 2.65
N ALA A 138 14.03 1.95 2.08
CA ALA A 138 13.32 0.68 2.05
C ALA A 138 13.49 -0.03 3.40
N VAL A 139 12.39 -0.36 4.05
CA VAL A 139 12.36 -1.05 5.35
C VAL A 139 11.82 -2.45 5.14
N TYR A 140 12.55 -3.46 5.54
CA TYR A 140 12.23 -4.87 5.34
C TYR A 140 12.67 -5.72 6.54
N THR A 141 12.18 -6.96 6.60
CA THR A 141 12.61 -7.94 7.61
C THR A 141 13.56 -8.93 6.94
N ASP A 142 14.75 -9.10 7.50
CA ASP A 142 15.73 -10.05 6.99
C ASP A 142 15.38 -11.50 7.37
N GLY A 143 16.10 -12.47 6.80
CA GLY A 143 15.88 -13.90 7.06
C GLY A 143 16.07 -14.34 8.53
N SER A 144 16.60 -13.48 9.37
CA SER A 144 16.70 -13.71 10.83
C SER A 144 15.53 -13.08 11.62
N GLY A 145 14.54 -12.51 10.94
CA GLY A 145 13.41 -11.82 11.55
C GLY A 145 13.71 -10.41 12.07
N ARG A 146 14.86 -9.84 11.71
CA ARG A 146 15.25 -8.48 12.14
C ARG A 146 14.84 -7.46 11.10
N GLN A 147 14.26 -6.35 11.56
CA GLN A 147 13.99 -5.21 10.71
C GLN A 147 15.30 -4.52 10.29
N ARG A 148 15.42 -4.26 9.00
CA ARG A 148 16.51 -3.58 8.33
C ARG A 148 16.01 -2.41 7.54
N SER A 149 16.90 -1.47 7.21
CA SER A 149 16.59 -0.41 6.25
C SER A 149 17.78 -0.12 5.35
N LEU A 150 17.47 0.28 4.12
CA LEU A 150 18.44 0.67 3.10
C LEU A 150 18.03 2.01 2.51
N ASP A 151 18.98 2.91 2.35
CA ASP A 151 18.74 4.20 1.69
C ASP A 151 18.47 4.03 0.20
N LEU A 152 17.43 4.69 -0.27
CA LEU A 152 17.14 4.87 -1.68
C LEU A 152 17.66 6.22 -2.13
N LEU A 153 18.58 6.21 -3.08
CA LEU A 153 19.26 7.43 -3.53
C LEU A 153 18.74 7.88 -4.91
N PRO A 154 18.67 9.19 -5.15
CA PRO A 154 19.26 10.28 -4.37
C PRO A 154 18.41 10.80 -3.20
N GLY A 155 17.18 10.33 -3.00
CA GLY A 155 16.22 10.93 -2.09
C GLY A 155 15.57 12.20 -2.67
N GLY A 156 14.77 12.92 -1.87
CA GLY A 156 14.11 14.15 -2.30
C GLY A 156 15.02 15.37 -2.16
N LEU A 157 15.02 16.19 -3.20
CA LEU A 157 15.72 17.49 -3.18
C LEU A 157 14.76 18.61 -2.77
N PRO A 158 15.20 19.67 -2.07
CA PRO A 158 14.35 20.77 -1.67
C PRO A 158 13.86 21.54 -2.89
N THR A 159 12.56 21.86 -2.90
CA THR A 159 11.92 22.63 -3.98
C THR A 159 10.98 23.67 -3.38
N ARG A 160 10.76 24.78 -4.11
CA ARG A 160 9.81 25.83 -3.69
C ARG A 160 8.37 25.48 -4.06
N SER A 161 8.19 24.65 -5.04
CA SER A 161 6.90 24.20 -5.58
C SER A 161 6.90 22.69 -5.72
N TRP A 162 5.74 22.10 -5.91
CA TRP A 162 5.62 20.69 -6.21
C TRP A 162 6.46 20.29 -7.42
N ALA A 163 7.18 19.21 -7.28
CA ALA A 163 7.98 18.61 -8.34
C ALA A 163 8.04 17.08 -8.18
N PRO A 164 8.10 16.34 -9.29
CA PRO A 164 8.37 14.91 -9.22
C PRO A 164 9.79 14.68 -8.72
N SER A 165 9.97 13.68 -7.89
CA SER A 165 11.29 13.22 -7.46
C SER A 165 12.10 12.69 -8.65
N LEU A 166 13.40 12.67 -8.53
CA LEU A 166 14.22 11.80 -9.36
C LEU A 166 13.90 10.32 -9.04
N PRO A 167 14.09 9.39 -9.99
CA PRO A 167 13.98 7.98 -9.70
C PRO A 167 14.93 7.59 -8.57
N ALA A 168 14.37 7.25 -7.41
CA ALA A 168 15.13 6.82 -6.25
C ALA A 168 15.29 5.30 -6.32
N LEU A 169 16.50 4.83 -6.43
CA LEU A 169 16.86 3.43 -6.54
C LEU A 169 18.01 3.09 -5.60
N GLN A 170 18.15 1.83 -5.31
CA GLN A 170 19.23 1.32 -4.49
C GLN A 170 20.21 0.50 -5.30
N LEU A 171 21.47 0.80 -5.20
CA LEU A 171 22.57 0.03 -5.76
C LEU A 171 22.88 -1.22 -4.90
N PRO A 172 23.67 -2.16 -5.30
CA PRO A 172 23.71 -3.63 -5.13
C PRO A 172 23.40 -4.25 -3.76
N GLY A 173 23.20 -3.50 -2.68
CA GLY A 173 22.98 -4.08 -1.34
C GLY A 173 21.62 -4.75 -1.14
N LEU A 174 20.58 -4.28 -1.82
CA LEU A 174 19.21 -4.79 -1.69
C LEU A 174 19.07 -6.20 -2.29
N LEU A 175 19.74 -6.49 -3.39
CA LEU A 175 19.72 -7.82 -4.03
C LEU A 175 20.17 -8.92 -3.05
N ASN A 176 21.24 -8.69 -2.29
CA ASN A 176 21.70 -9.64 -1.29
C ASN A 176 20.73 -9.82 -0.11
N ALA A 177 19.97 -8.79 0.22
CA ALA A 177 18.99 -8.84 1.31
C ALA A 177 17.70 -9.56 0.88
N LEU A 178 17.27 -9.39 -0.36
CA LEU A 178 16.03 -9.95 -0.90
C LEU A 178 16.18 -11.42 -1.35
N THR A 179 17.35 -11.82 -1.87
CA THR A 179 17.62 -13.19 -2.33
C THR A 179 17.56 -14.22 -1.20
N LEU A 180 17.62 -13.80 0.06
CA LEU A 180 17.55 -14.69 1.22
C LEU A 180 16.10 -15.11 1.58
N ASN A 181 15.08 -14.43 1.08
CA ASN A 181 13.68 -14.63 1.47
C ASN A 181 12.76 -15.15 0.34
N GLY A 182 13.31 -15.56 -0.79
CA GLY A 182 12.53 -16.01 -1.95
C GLY A 182 12.42 -14.96 -3.05
N LEU A 183 11.47 -15.17 -4.00
CA LEU A 183 11.33 -14.33 -5.20
C LEU A 183 10.63 -12.99 -4.95
N THR A 184 10.01 -12.79 -3.80
CA THR A 184 9.33 -11.54 -3.43
C THR A 184 9.59 -11.20 -1.96
N SER A 185 9.51 -9.94 -1.59
CA SER A 185 9.66 -9.46 -0.21
C SER A 185 8.62 -8.39 0.13
N GLU A 186 8.20 -8.38 1.39
CA GLU A 186 7.37 -7.32 1.95
C GLU A 186 8.24 -6.14 2.37
N ILE A 187 8.06 -5.00 1.72
CA ILE A 187 8.86 -3.79 1.96
C ILE A 187 7.94 -2.62 2.28
N ALA A 188 8.30 -1.83 3.28
CA ALA A 188 7.73 -0.51 3.55
C ALA A 188 8.71 0.58 3.12
N LEU A 189 8.19 1.74 2.74
CA LEU A 189 9.00 2.93 2.48
C LEU A 189 8.94 3.87 3.68
N ARG A 190 10.08 4.40 4.09
CA ARG A 190 10.16 5.38 5.17
C ARG A 190 10.74 6.69 4.66
N PHE A 191 10.01 7.77 4.92
CA PHE A 191 10.36 9.13 4.55
C PHE A 191 10.71 9.93 5.80
N THR A 192 11.87 10.59 5.78
CA THR A 192 12.37 11.36 6.93
C THR A 192 13.06 12.65 6.46
N PRO A 193 12.55 13.84 6.81
CA PRO A 193 13.27 15.08 6.57
C PRO A 193 14.65 15.08 7.25
N ARG A 194 15.68 15.36 6.47
CA ARG A 194 17.07 15.46 6.94
C ARG A 194 17.66 16.81 6.56
N GLY A 195 18.50 17.36 7.41
CA GLY A 195 19.15 18.62 7.16
C GLY A 195 20.45 18.74 7.92
N THR A 196 21.15 19.84 7.65
CA THR A 196 22.38 20.25 8.34
C THR A 196 22.07 21.15 9.53
N LEU A 197 23.05 21.96 9.94
CA LEU A 197 22.91 22.99 10.98
C LEU A 197 21.78 24.00 10.74
N LEU A 198 21.34 24.17 9.48
CA LEU A 198 20.23 25.04 9.10
C LEU A 198 18.85 24.38 9.22
N GLY A 199 18.79 23.16 9.72
CA GLY A 199 17.56 22.37 9.85
C GLY A 199 17.16 21.64 8.58
N SER A 200 16.12 20.79 8.67
CA SER A 200 15.62 19.98 7.56
C SER A 200 14.49 20.65 6.78
N GLY A 201 13.91 21.73 7.32
CA GLY A 201 12.70 22.32 6.76
C GLY A 201 11.48 21.42 6.89
N THR A 202 10.34 21.96 6.50
CA THR A 202 9.08 21.21 6.40
C THR A 202 8.91 20.74 4.97
N TRP A 203 8.52 19.48 4.80
CA TRP A 203 8.29 18.85 3.51
C TRP A 203 6.81 18.52 3.34
N ARG A 204 6.38 18.46 2.11
CA ARG A 204 5.12 17.83 1.69
C ARG A 204 5.45 16.70 0.74
N LEU A 205 4.70 15.62 0.86
CA LEU A 205 4.85 14.41 0.07
C LEU A 205 3.48 14.02 -0.48
N ASP A 206 3.46 13.59 -1.72
CA ASP A 206 2.23 13.17 -2.38
C ASP A 206 2.51 12.15 -3.47
N ASP A 207 1.48 11.40 -3.85
CA ASP A 207 1.47 10.47 -4.98
C ASP A 207 2.71 9.58 -5.03
N VAL A 208 2.86 8.74 -4.00
CA VAL A 208 4.02 7.85 -3.87
C VAL A 208 3.82 6.62 -4.73
N TYR A 209 4.67 6.46 -5.73
CA TYR A 209 4.66 5.35 -6.68
C TYR A 209 5.90 4.49 -6.57
N VAL A 210 5.75 3.21 -6.89
CA VAL A 210 6.83 2.23 -6.95
C VAL A 210 6.75 1.46 -8.26
N ASP A 211 7.89 1.26 -8.92
CA ASP A 211 8.02 0.22 -9.95
C ASP A 211 8.47 -1.08 -9.25
N PRO A 212 7.56 -2.02 -8.99
CA PRO A 212 7.87 -3.23 -8.26
C PRO A 212 8.49 -4.33 -9.15
N TRP A 213 8.69 -4.06 -10.45
CA TRP A 213 8.93 -5.10 -11.47
C TRP A 213 10.23 -4.97 -12.24
N LYS A 214 11.06 -3.99 -11.98
CA LYS A 214 12.18 -3.75 -12.86
C LYS A 214 13.18 -4.90 -12.89
N VAL A 215 13.18 -5.63 -14.01
CA VAL A 215 14.27 -6.53 -14.41
C VAL A 215 15.36 -5.64 -15.04
N ILE A 216 16.56 -5.67 -14.54
CA ILE A 216 17.75 -5.05 -15.15
C ILE A 216 18.32 -6.03 -16.18
#